data_bc8e797c65fa662869d09eda049b545e
#
_entry.id   bc8e797c65fa662869d09eda049b545e
#
_cell.length_a   1.000
_cell.length_b   1.000
_cell.length_c   1.000
_cell.angle_alpha   90.00
_cell.angle_beta   90.00
_cell.angle_gamma   90.00
#
_symmetry.space_group_name_H-M   'P 1'
#
loop_
_entity.id
_entity.type
_entity.pdbx_description
1 polymer ?
#
loop_
_entity_poly.entity_id
_entity_poly.type
_entity_poly.pdbx_seq_one_letter_code
_entity_poly.pdbx_strand_id
1 'polypeptide(L)'
;MKRALFALIAAVSMTAPAFADQALATSKNCMACHAVDKKLVGPSYKDVAKKYAGQKDAADKLAAKISKGGSGVWGPVPMPANPQVNEADAKKLAAWVLATQ
;
A
#
# COMPACT_ATOMS: atom_id res chain seq x y z
N MET A 1 28.61 41.41 23.26
CA MET A 1 28.38 39.99 23.52
C MET A 1 27.18 39.55 22.73
N LYS A 2 27.38 38.87 21.64
CA LYS A 2 26.31 38.36 20.77
C LYS A 2 26.00 36.92 21.18
N ARG A 3 24.84 36.72 21.79
CA ARG A 3 24.36 35.39 22.06
C ARG A 3 23.68 34.88 20.79
N ALA A 4 24.31 33.94 20.12
CA ALA A 4 23.72 33.23 19.02
C ALA A 4 22.72 32.21 19.60
N LEU A 5 21.43 32.47 19.40
CA LEU A 5 20.38 31.48 19.64
C LEU A 5 20.35 30.49 18.46
N PHE A 6 20.92 29.32 18.68
CA PHE A 6 20.72 28.22 17.76
C PHE A 6 19.33 27.65 18.04
N ALA A 7 18.37 27.98 17.17
CA ALA A 7 17.09 27.29 17.16
C ALA A 7 17.32 25.89 16.59
N LEU A 8 17.29 24.89 17.46
CA LEU A 8 17.21 23.49 17.02
C LEU A 8 15.83 23.27 16.42
N ILE A 9 15.75 23.27 15.10
CA ILE A 9 14.55 22.81 14.40
C ILE A 9 14.61 21.29 14.45
N ALA A 10 13.87 20.70 15.40
CA ALA A 10 13.65 19.27 15.39
C ALA A 10 12.73 18.96 14.20
N ALA A 11 13.33 18.41 13.14
CA ALA A 11 12.55 17.85 12.04
C ALA A 11 11.84 16.59 12.55
N VAL A 12 10.56 16.73 12.85
CA VAL A 12 9.69 15.57 13.14
C VAL A 12 9.43 14.91 11.81
N SER A 13 10.20 13.85 11.48
CA SER A 13 9.85 12.98 10.36
C SER A 13 8.64 12.17 10.76
N MET A 14 7.47 12.52 10.22
CA MET A 14 6.25 11.73 10.35
C MET A 14 6.37 10.54 9.39
N THR A 15 7.00 9.47 9.85
CA THR A 15 6.83 8.17 9.22
C THR A 15 5.51 7.61 9.71
N ALA A 16 4.51 7.52 8.81
CA ALA A 16 3.28 6.77 9.10
C ALA A 16 3.68 5.35 9.49
N PRO A 17 3.26 4.83 10.66
CA PRO A 17 3.63 3.48 11.06
C PRO A 17 3.08 2.48 10.05
N ALA A 18 3.93 1.57 9.57
CA ALA A 18 3.55 0.50 8.65
C ALA A 18 2.36 -0.33 9.18
N PHE A 19 2.21 -0.40 10.50
CA PHE A 19 1.10 -1.08 11.18
C PHE A 19 -0.27 -0.45 10.92
N ALA A 20 -0.36 0.88 10.74
CA ALA A 20 -1.64 1.55 10.49
C ALA A 20 -2.24 1.13 9.15
N ASP A 21 -1.41 0.97 8.12
CA ASP A 21 -1.86 0.59 6.79
C ASP A 21 -2.14 -0.91 6.69
N GLN A 22 -1.41 -1.74 7.43
CA GLN A 22 -1.74 -3.16 7.57
C GLN A 22 -3.06 -3.35 8.32
N ALA A 23 -3.32 -2.56 9.34
CA ALA A 23 -4.60 -2.57 10.05
C ALA A 23 -5.74 -2.15 9.12
N LEU A 24 -5.53 -1.16 8.26
CA LEU A 24 -6.50 -0.77 7.23
C LEU A 24 -6.77 -1.93 6.27
N ALA A 25 -5.74 -2.59 5.75
CA ALA A 25 -5.88 -3.75 4.88
C ALA A 25 -6.67 -4.87 5.56
N THR A 26 -6.39 -5.15 6.83
CA THR A 26 -7.13 -6.14 7.62
C THR A 26 -8.60 -5.76 7.77
N SER A 27 -8.89 -4.51 8.09
CA SER A 27 -10.25 -4.02 8.27
C SER A 27 -11.09 -4.06 6.97
N LYS A 28 -10.44 -4.02 5.82
CA LYS A 28 -11.08 -4.09 4.49
C LYS A 28 -11.07 -5.50 3.90
N ASN A 29 -10.74 -6.52 4.67
CA ASN A 29 -10.70 -7.94 4.29
C ASN A 29 -9.64 -8.30 3.24
N CYS A 30 -8.65 -7.47 3.02
CA CYS A 30 -7.59 -7.76 2.06
C CYS A 30 -6.76 -9.00 2.47
N MET A 31 -6.57 -9.19 3.77
CA MET A 31 -5.77 -10.29 4.31
C MET A 31 -6.45 -11.66 4.23
N ALA A 32 -7.70 -11.72 3.78
CA ALA A 32 -8.35 -12.99 3.48
C ALA A 32 -7.74 -13.69 2.25
N CYS A 33 -7.24 -12.89 1.29
CA CYS A 33 -6.67 -13.39 0.03
C CYS A 33 -5.19 -13.05 -0.15
N HIS A 34 -4.67 -12.11 0.60
CA HIS A 34 -3.29 -11.66 0.50
C HIS A 34 -2.54 -11.83 1.84
N ALA A 35 -1.24 -12.02 1.74
CA ALA A 35 -0.31 -11.91 2.85
C ALA A 35 0.87 -11.03 2.42
N VAL A 36 1.65 -10.56 3.40
CA VAL A 36 2.80 -9.69 3.11
C VAL A 36 3.88 -10.43 2.33
N ASP A 37 4.20 -11.65 2.73
CA ASP A 37 5.38 -12.37 2.26
C ASP A 37 5.12 -13.75 1.67
N LYS A 38 3.87 -14.15 1.51
CA LYS A 38 3.52 -15.43 0.89
C LYS A 38 2.27 -15.32 0.03
N LYS A 39 2.21 -16.17 -1.00
CA LYS A 39 1.03 -16.31 -1.83
C LYS A 39 -0.07 -17.06 -1.06
N LEU A 40 -1.28 -16.52 -1.10
CA LEU A 40 -2.51 -17.19 -0.70
C LEU A 40 -3.41 -17.37 -1.94
N VAL A 41 -4.62 -16.86 -1.90
CA VAL A 41 -5.48 -16.77 -3.10
C VAL A 41 -4.89 -15.76 -4.09
N GLY A 42 -4.49 -14.60 -3.60
CA GLY A 42 -3.79 -13.58 -4.37
C GLY A 42 -2.29 -13.58 -4.13
N PRO A 43 -1.52 -12.79 -4.91
CA PRO A 43 -0.08 -12.67 -4.74
C PRO A 43 0.29 -12.05 -3.40
N SER A 44 1.51 -12.33 -2.94
CA SER A 44 2.07 -11.62 -1.79
C SER A 44 2.25 -10.14 -2.10
N TYR A 45 2.15 -9.28 -1.10
CA TYR A 45 2.39 -7.85 -1.30
C TYR A 45 3.83 -7.56 -1.69
N LYS A 46 4.79 -8.36 -1.22
CA LYS A 46 6.20 -8.26 -1.67
C LYS A 46 6.35 -8.52 -3.16
N ASP A 47 5.67 -9.51 -3.71
CA ASP A 47 5.70 -9.80 -5.14
C ASP A 47 5.02 -8.71 -5.95
N VAL A 48 3.92 -8.16 -5.46
CA VAL A 48 3.26 -7.00 -6.08
C VAL A 48 4.21 -5.81 -6.12
N ALA A 49 4.86 -5.49 -5.02
CA ALA A 49 5.83 -4.40 -4.94
C ALA A 49 6.98 -4.59 -5.94
N LYS A 50 7.50 -5.80 -6.07
CA LYS A 50 8.56 -6.12 -7.04
C LYS A 50 8.09 -5.94 -8.48
N LYS A 51 6.91 -6.42 -8.82
CA LYS A 51 6.35 -6.33 -10.18
C LYS A 51 6.17 -4.90 -10.63
N TYR A 52 5.74 -4.03 -9.74
CA TYR A 52 5.44 -2.63 -10.05
C TYR A 52 6.58 -1.68 -9.73
N ALA A 53 7.72 -2.17 -9.26
CA ALA A 53 8.88 -1.34 -8.94
C ALA A 53 9.33 -0.53 -10.16
N GLY A 54 9.57 0.78 -9.97
CA GLY A 54 10.02 1.67 -11.02
C GLY A 54 8.93 2.18 -11.97
N GLN A 55 7.70 1.72 -11.85
CA GLN A 55 6.58 2.24 -12.64
C GLN A 55 6.04 3.52 -12.00
N LYS A 56 5.99 4.62 -12.76
CA LYS A 56 5.55 5.94 -12.26
C LYS A 56 4.09 5.98 -11.83
N ASP A 57 3.25 5.21 -12.50
CA ASP A 57 1.80 5.17 -12.28
C ASP A 57 1.34 3.94 -11.47
N ALA A 58 2.28 3.25 -10.83
CA ALA A 58 1.99 2.02 -10.09
C ALA A 58 0.95 2.24 -8.98
N ALA A 59 1.07 3.30 -8.21
CA ALA A 59 0.12 3.60 -7.13
C ALA A 59 -1.30 3.79 -7.66
N ASP A 60 -1.47 4.52 -8.76
CA ASP A 60 -2.78 4.75 -9.36
C ASP A 60 -3.36 3.47 -9.95
N LYS A 61 -2.53 2.67 -10.63
CA LYS A 61 -2.94 1.37 -11.17
C LYS A 61 -3.39 0.41 -10.06
N LEU A 62 -2.64 0.32 -8.98
CA LEU A 62 -2.99 -0.55 -7.85
C LEU A 62 -4.22 -0.05 -7.11
N ALA A 63 -4.38 1.26 -6.94
CA ALA A 63 -5.58 1.83 -6.36
C ALA A 63 -6.82 1.48 -7.18
N ALA A 64 -6.74 1.56 -8.51
CA ALA A 64 -7.81 1.15 -9.40
C ALA A 64 -8.11 -0.36 -9.31
N LYS A 65 -7.10 -1.21 -9.18
CA LYS A 65 -7.26 -2.65 -8.97
C LYS A 65 -7.97 -2.97 -7.65
N ILE A 66 -7.65 -2.25 -6.60
CA ILE A 66 -8.31 -2.39 -5.30
C ILE A 66 -9.79 -2.03 -5.42
N SER A 67 -10.11 -0.92 -6.05
CA SER A 67 -11.48 -0.42 -6.16
C SER A 67 -12.34 -1.24 -7.12
N LYS A 68 -11.81 -1.59 -8.27
CA LYS A 68 -12.56 -2.20 -9.39
C LYS A 68 -12.33 -3.70 -9.53
N GLY A 69 -11.29 -4.24 -8.89
CA GLY A 69 -10.89 -5.62 -9.11
C GLY A 69 -10.23 -5.85 -10.46
N GLY A 70 -10.03 -7.08 -10.80
CA GLY A 70 -9.46 -7.48 -12.07
C GLY A 70 -8.93 -8.91 -12.07
N SER A 71 -8.47 -9.37 -13.22
CA SER A 71 -7.88 -10.70 -13.40
C SER A 71 -6.83 -10.68 -14.51
N GLY A 72 -6.08 -11.77 -14.62
CA GLY A 72 -5.14 -11.98 -15.72
C GLY A 72 -3.71 -11.56 -15.44
N VAL A 73 -3.46 -10.55 -14.63
CA VAL A 73 -2.09 -10.09 -14.29
C VAL A 73 -1.34 -11.13 -13.47
N TRP A 74 -2.05 -11.80 -12.56
CA TRP A 74 -1.51 -12.81 -11.64
C TRP A 74 -2.10 -14.20 -11.88
N GLY A 75 -2.70 -14.41 -13.02
CA GLY A 75 -3.37 -15.65 -13.38
C GLY A 75 -4.88 -15.51 -13.52
N PRO A 76 -5.63 -16.64 -13.62
CA PRO A 76 -7.06 -16.61 -13.95
C PRO A 76 -7.96 -16.28 -12.77
N VAL A 77 -7.48 -16.38 -11.52
CA VAL A 77 -8.30 -16.12 -10.33
C VAL A 77 -8.57 -14.61 -10.24
N PRO A 78 -9.84 -14.19 -10.28
CA PRO A 78 -10.16 -12.77 -10.23
C PRO A 78 -10.02 -12.21 -8.81
N MET A 79 -9.52 -10.97 -8.72
CA MET A 79 -9.67 -10.16 -7.52
C MET A 79 -11.01 -9.44 -7.62
N PRO A 80 -11.92 -9.61 -6.64
CA PRO A 80 -13.20 -8.92 -6.68
C PRO A 80 -13.03 -7.42 -6.44
N ALA A 81 -13.98 -6.64 -6.94
CA ALA A 81 -14.06 -5.22 -6.60
C ALA A 81 -14.29 -5.02 -5.10
N ASN A 82 -13.78 -3.93 -4.55
CA ASN A 82 -13.90 -3.58 -3.14
C ASN A 82 -14.67 -2.26 -2.97
N PRO A 83 -16.00 -2.27 -3.09
CA PRO A 83 -16.79 -1.04 -2.97
C PRO A 83 -16.74 -0.40 -1.57
N GLN A 84 -16.36 -1.19 -0.56
CA GLN A 84 -16.17 -0.71 0.81
C GLN A 84 -14.89 0.11 1.01
N VAL A 85 -14.01 0.13 0.01
CA VAL A 85 -12.74 0.89 0.05
C VAL A 85 -12.94 2.17 -0.75
N ASN A 86 -12.88 3.32 -0.07
CA ASN A 86 -12.96 4.61 -0.76
C ASN A 86 -11.65 4.93 -1.49
N GLU A 87 -11.68 5.94 -2.35
CA GLU A 87 -10.52 6.30 -3.18
C GLU A 87 -9.29 6.68 -2.36
N ALA A 88 -9.47 7.42 -1.27
CA ALA A 88 -8.37 7.81 -0.39
C ALA A 88 -7.71 6.59 0.26
N ASP A 89 -8.51 5.64 0.74
CA ASP A 89 -8.02 4.40 1.34
C ASP A 89 -7.37 3.49 0.29
N ALA A 90 -7.93 3.42 -0.91
CA ALA A 90 -7.32 2.65 -2.00
C ALA A 90 -5.91 3.18 -2.33
N LYS A 91 -5.73 4.48 -2.38
CA LYS A 91 -4.41 5.11 -2.59
C LYS A 91 -3.44 4.83 -1.44
N LYS A 92 -3.91 4.89 -0.20
CA LYS A 92 -3.08 4.53 0.97
C LYS A 92 -2.63 3.08 0.92
N LEU A 93 -3.54 2.16 0.63
CA LEU A 93 -3.24 0.75 0.52
C LEU A 93 -2.26 0.47 -0.61
N ALA A 94 -2.45 1.09 -1.78
CA ALA A 94 -1.55 0.96 -2.91
C ALA A 94 -0.13 1.42 -2.55
N ALA A 95 0.02 2.57 -1.90
CA ALA A 95 1.31 3.09 -1.47
C ALA A 95 1.97 2.17 -0.44
N TRP A 96 1.21 1.64 0.50
CA TRP A 96 1.70 0.70 1.49
C TRP A 96 2.19 -0.60 0.85
N VAL A 97 1.42 -1.17 -0.07
CA VAL A 97 1.82 -2.38 -0.82
C VAL A 97 3.13 -2.16 -1.56
N LEU A 98 3.25 -1.03 -2.26
CA LEU A 98 4.47 -0.69 -3.02
C LEU A 98 5.70 -0.49 -2.13
N ALA A 99 5.52 -0.09 -0.89
CA ALA A 99 6.59 0.05 0.10
C ALA A 99 6.97 -1.27 0.78
N THR A 100 6.23 -2.34 0.53
CA THR A 100 6.46 -3.66 1.12
C THR A 100 7.52 -4.42 0.32
N GLN A 101 8.76 -4.31 0.72
CA GLN A 101 9.88 -4.98 0.03
C GLN A 101 10.69 -5.87 0.94
#